data_e1e1212190220bea33dda767f88c6be4
#
_entry.id   e1e1212190220bea33dda767f88c6be4
#
_cell.length_a   1.000
_cell.length_b   1.000
_cell.length_c   1.000
_cell.angle_alpha   90.00
_cell.angle_beta   90.00
_cell.angle_gamma   90.00
#
_symmetry.space_group_name_H-M   'P 1'
#
loop_
_entity.id
_entity.type
_entity.pdbx_description
1 polymer ?
#
loop_
_entity_poly.entity_id
_entity_poly.type
_entity_poly.pdbx_seq_one_letter_code
_entity_poly.pdbx_strand_id
1 'polypeptide(L)'
;MTALNFSARFADAVARMEKRQTIRARGKRRPPRPGEPLQLYTGMRTVQCRKLAEVVCASVEPISISCLTGTVSMIAGEGSWARWQSLDDDELDAVAKADGFSGPLEFFEWFQGNHGQSVSGYLIKW
;
A
#
# COMPACT_ATOMS: atom_id res chain seq x y z
N MET A 1 -5.10 -3.86 17.35
CA MET A 1 -4.21 -2.77 16.91
C MET A 1 -3.15 -3.31 15.98
N THR A 2 -2.87 -2.60 14.90
CA THR A 2 -1.89 -3.03 13.90
C THR A 2 -0.77 -2.01 13.80
N ALA A 3 0.48 -2.48 13.86
CA ALA A 3 1.66 -1.66 13.66
C ALA A 3 2.19 -1.88 12.23
N LEU A 4 2.45 -0.79 11.52
CA LEU A 4 3.00 -0.83 10.17
C LEU A 4 4.35 -0.12 10.13
N ASN A 5 5.33 -0.77 9.53
CA ASN A 5 6.67 -0.21 9.39
C ASN A 5 6.88 0.33 7.97
N PHE A 6 7.46 1.50 7.86
CA PHE A 6 7.78 2.15 6.59
C PHE A 6 9.28 2.31 6.43
N SER A 7 9.79 2.13 5.22
CA SER A 7 11.18 2.42 4.95
C SER A 7 11.44 3.93 5.10
N ALA A 8 12.71 4.28 5.36
CA ALA A 8 13.10 5.66 5.64
C ALA A 8 12.67 6.64 4.55
N ARG A 9 12.64 6.22 3.29
CA ARG A 9 12.24 7.09 2.18
C ARG A 9 10.80 7.62 2.29
N PHE A 10 9.91 6.87 2.97
CA PHE A 10 8.51 7.24 3.12
C PHE A 10 8.19 7.89 4.47
N ALA A 11 9.15 7.87 5.40
CA ALA A 11 8.88 8.28 6.78
C ALA A 11 8.34 9.71 6.88
N ASP A 12 8.96 10.67 6.22
CA ASP A 12 8.53 12.06 6.28
C ASP A 12 7.16 12.28 5.65
N ALA A 13 6.90 11.66 4.51
CA ALA A 13 5.59 11.77 3.84
C ALA A 13 4.47 11.18 4.70
N VAL A 14 4.74 10.06 5.37
CA VAL A 14 3.78 9.45 6.31
C VAL A 14 3.55 10.36 7.51
N ALA A 15 4.63 10.87 8.12
CA ALA A 15 4.52 11.73 9.30
C ALA A 15 3.77 13.04 8.99
N ARG A 16 3.89 13.57 7.78
CA ARG A 16 3.22 14.80 7.35
C ARG A 16 1.82 14.58 6.79
N MET A 17 1.35 13.34 6.76
CA MET A 17 0.06 12.96 6.16
C MET A 17 -0.02 13.24 4.65
N GLU A 18 1.12 13.31 3.98
CA GLU A 18 1.21 13.40 2.51
C GLU A 18 1.02 12.02 1.87
N LYS A 19 1.50 10.97 2.54
CA LYS A 19 1.25 9.58 2.17
C LYS A 19 0.26 9.00 3.17
N ARG A 20 -0.93 8.63 2.70
CA ARG A 20 -2.02 8.12 3.53
C ARG A 20 -2.51 6.75 3.07
N GLN A 21 -1.62 5.99 2.48
CA GLN A 21 -1.90 4.62 2.07
C GLN A 21 -0.62 3.80 2.04
N THR A 22 -0.77 2.51 2.07
CA THR A 22 0.33 1.57 1.86
C THR A 22 -0.20 0.31 1.19
N ILE A 23 0.64 -0.34 0.41
CA ILE A 23 0.33 -1.63 -0.18
C ILE A 23 1.19 -2.67 0.53
N ARG A 24 0.55 -3.70 1.07
CA ARG A 24 1.21 -4.77 1.81
C ARG A 24 0.91 -6.11 1.17
N ALA A 25 1.96 -6.88 0.89
CA ALA A 25 1.80 -8.23 0.37
C ALA A 25 1.06 -9.09 1.39
N ARG A 26 0.26 -10.04 0.88
CA ARG A 26 -0.43 -11.01 1.72
C ARG A 26 0.60 -11.83 2.48
N GLY A 27 0.44 -11.92 3.80
CA GLY A 27 1.32 -12.65 4.68
C GLY A 27 0.53 -13.52 5.65
N LYS A 28 1.21 -13.95 6.72
CA LYS A 28 0.61 -14.81 7.75
C LYS A 28 -0.40 -14.06 8.62
N ARG A 29 -0.21 -12.76 8.81
CA ARG A 29 -1.12 -11.94 9.61
C ARG A 29 -2.27 -11.45 8.74
N ARG A 30 -3.46 -11.37 9.35
CA ARG A 30 -4.58 -10.73 8.68
C ARG A 30 -4.28 -9.25 8.43
N PRO A 31 -4.83 -8.66 7.36
CA PRO A 31 -4.76 -7.22 7.19
C PRO A 31 -5.57 -6.51 8.29
N PRO A 32 -5.31 -5.23 8.55
CA PRO A 32 -6.17 -4.46 9.44
C PRO A 32 -7.59 -4.38 8.85
N ARG A 33 -8.53 -3.98 9.69
CA ARG A 33 -9.93 -3.79 9.28
C ARG A 33 -10.27 -2.30 9.31
N PRO A 34 -11.22 -1.85 8.48
CA PRO A 34 -11.71 -0.48 8.58
C PRO A 34 -12.18 -0.18 10.02
N GLY A 35 -11.78 0.99 10.54
CA GLY A 35 -12.05 1.38 11.92
C GLY A 35 -11.00 0.95 12.92
N GLU A 36 -10.08 0.07 12.55
CA GLU A 36 -9.01 -0.39 13.44
C GLU A 36 -7.94 0.69 13.62
N PRO A 37 -7.45 0.91 14.84
CA PRO A 37 -6.31 1.82 15.06
C PRO A 37 -5.04 1.27 14.42
N LEU A 38 -4.29 2.16 13.76
CA LEU A 38 -3.00 1.84 13.15
C LEU A 38 -1.91 2.66 13.83
N GLN A 39 -0.79 2.02 14.16
CA GLN A 39 0.42 2.69 14.61
C GLN A 39 1.46 2.62 13.50
N LEU A 40 1.93 3.78 13.06
CA LEU A 40 2.85 3.89 11.92
C LEU A 40 4.24 4.21 12.42
N TYR A 41 5.22 3.38 12.00
CA TYR A 41 6.62 3.47 12.44
C TYR A 41 7.56 3.48 11.25
N THR A 42 8.79 3.89 11.50
CA THR A 42 9.94 3.61 10.65
C THR A 42 11.04 3.01 11.53
N GLY A 43 11.89 2.17 10.93
CA GLY A 43 13.02 1.56 11.64
C GLY A 43 12.63 0.61 12.76
N MET A 44 11.46 -0.04 12.69
CA MET A 44 11.03 -1.02 13.71
C MET A 44 12.12 -2.09 13.91
N ARG A 45 12.33 -2.48 15.18
CA ARG A 45 13.33 -3.47 15.62
C ARG A 45 14.76 -3.00 15.41
N THR A 46 14.97 -1.69 15.26
CA THR A 46 16.30 -1.07 15.20
C THR A 46 16.40 0.04 16.22
N VAL A 47 17.61 0.55 16.43
CA VAL A 47 17.84 1.70 17.32
C VAL A 47 17.27 3.00 16.75
N GLN A 48 16.97 3.05 15.45
CA GLN A 48 16.32 4.18 14.79
C GLN A 48 14.80 4.08 14.79
N CYS A 49 14.21 3.16 15.56
CA CYS A 49 12.76 3.02 15.62
C CYS A 49 12.11 4.33 16.05
N ARG A 50 11.21 4.84 15.20
CA ARG A 50 10.51 6.09 15.46
C ARG A 50 9.04 5.94 15.07
N LYS A 51 8.17 6.38 15.97
CA LYS A 51 6.73 6.43 15.69
C LYS A 51 6.45 7.65 14.82
N LEU A 52 5.77 7.44 13.71
CA LEU A 52 5.43 8.49 12.76
C LEU A 52 4.04 9.08 13.04
N ALA A 53 3.06 8.23 13.33
CA ALA A 53 1.68 8.67 13.55
C ALA A 53 0.84 7.54 14.16
N GLU A 54 -0.30 7.93 14.72
CA GLU A 54 -1.42 7.04 15.05
C GLU A 54 -2.61 7.49 14.23
N VAL A 55 -3.24 6.55 13.53
CA VAL A 55 -4.35 6.84 12.64
C VAL A 55 -5.39 5.73 12.75
N VAL A 56 -6.55 5.95 12.14
CA VAL A 56 -7.61 4.94 12.04
C VAL A 56 -7.69 4.46 10.60
N CYS A 57 -7.69 3.14 10.42
CA CYS A 57 -7.83 2.54 9.09
C CYS A 57 -9.15 2.96 8.46
N ALA A 58 -9.10 3.56 7.27
CA ALA A 58 -10.29 3.99 6.54
C ALA A 58 -10.81 2.89 5.62
N SER A 59 -9.90 2.20 4.90
CA SER A 59 -10.29 1.14 3.97
C SER A 59 -9.17 0.14 3.76
N VAL A 60 -9.57 -1.08 3.40
CA VAL A 60 -8.65 -2.16 3.03
C VAL A 60 -9.23 -2.84 1.80
N GLU A 61 -8.50 -2.81 0.70
CA GLU A 61 -8.95 -3.37 -0.57
C GLU A 61 -7.92 -4.35 -1.12
N PRO A 62 -8.34 -5.52 -1.62
CA PRO A 62 -7.43 -6.42 -2.30
C PRO A 62 -6.82 -5.75 -3.53
N ILE A 63 -5.54 -6.00 -3.77
CA ILE A 63 -4.82 -5.47 -4.91
C ILE A 63 -3.90 -6.54 -5.50
N SER A 64 -3.77 -6.55 -6.82
CA SER A 64 -2.87 -7.44 -7.53
C SER A 64 -1.98 -6.61 -8.45
N ILE A 65 -0.66 -6.79 -8.32
CA ILE A 65 0.33 -6.06 -9.09
C ILE A 65 1.12 -7.04 -9.94
N SER A 66 1.19 -6.80 -11.25
CA SER A 66 2.06 -7.54 -12.15
C SER A 66 3.13 -6.59 -12.69
N CYS A 67 4.34 -6.71 -12.18
CA CYS A 67 5.47 -5.91 -12.68
C CYS A 67 5.90 -6.38 -14.07
N LEU A 68 5.66 -7.66 -14.40
CA LEU A 68 5.99 -8.19 -15.72
C LEU A 68 5.17 -7.52 -16.84
N THR A 69 3.88 -7.31 -16.60
CA THR A 69 2.99 -6.70 -17.60
C THR A 69 2.74 -5.20 -17.35
N GLY A 70 3.22 -4.66 -16.24
CA GLY A 70 2.96 -3.28 -15.87
C GLY A 70 1.50 -3.01 -15.55
N THR A 71 0.83 -3.95 -14.87
CA THR A 71 -0.60 -3.90 -14.62
C THR A 71 -0.90 -3.94 -13.13
N VAL A 72 -1.84 -3.11 -12.69
CA VAL A 72 -2.42 -3.18 -11.34
C VAL A 72 -3.89 -3.43 -11.48
N SER A 73 -4.41 -4.39 -10.73
CA SER A 73 -5.83 -4.75 -10.74
C SER A 73 -6.41 -4.65 -9.34
N MET A 74 -7.65 -4.19 -9.27
CA MET A 74 -8.43 -4.10 -8.05
C MET A 74 -9.84 -4.60 -8.32
N ILE A 75 -10.59 -4.90 -7.25
CA ILE A 75 -11.96 -5.36 -7.41
C ILE A 75 -12.86 -4.17 -7.68
N ALA A 76 -13.62 -4.25 -8.76
CA ALA A 76 -14.63 -3.27 -9.14
C ALA A 76 -16.01 -3.92 -9.13
N GLY A 77 -17.06 -3.13 -8.84
CA GLY A 77 -18.42 -3.61 -8.75
C GLY A 77 -18.77 -4.11 -7.36
N GLU A 78 -20.02 -4.50 -7.16
CA GLU A 78 -20.55 -4.93 -5.87
C GLU A 78 -21.30 -6.25 -6.00
N GLY A 79 -21.31 -7.02 -4.91
CA GLY A 79 -22.05 -8.29 -4.84
C GLY A 79 -21.61 -9.28 -5.90
N SER A 80 -22.57 -9.87 -6.61
CA SER A 80 -22.30 -10.86 -7.65
C SER A 80 -21.66 -10.25 -8.92
N TRP A 81 -21.62 -8.93 -9.04
CA TRP A 81 -20.97 -8.23 -10.15
C TRP A 81 -19.53 -7.84 -9.83
N ALA A 82 -19.07 -8.08 -8.61
CA ALA A 82 -17.69 -7.76 -8.21
C ALA A 82 -16.69 -8.61 -8.99
N ARG A 83 -15.68 -7.97 -9.58
CA ARG A 83 -14.65 -8.67 -10.35
C ARG A 83 -13.35 -7.89 -10.36
N TRP A 84 -12.25 -8.59 -10.60
CA TRP A 84 -10.95 -7.96 -10.81
C TRP A 84 -10.97 -7.15 -12.10
N GLN A 85 -10.48 -5.92 -12.02
CA GLN A 85 -10.38 -5.01 -13.15
C GLN A 85 -9.05 -4.29 -13.10
N SER A 86 -8.37 -4.23 -14.26
CA SER A 86 -7.12 -3.49 -14.38
C SER A 86 -7.39 -2.00 -14.30
N LEU A 87 -6.53 -1.28 -13.57
CA LEU A 87 -6.58 0.18 -13.52
C LEU A 87 -6.16 0.76 -14.87
N ASP A 88 -6.82 1.84 -15.29
CA ASP A 88 -6.37 2.59 -16.46
C ASP A 88 -5.14 3.43 -16.12
N ASP A 89 -4.57 4.12 -17.11
CA ASP A 89 -3.33 4.88 -16.93
C ASP A 89 -3.47 5.99 -15.88
N ASP A 90 -4.61 6.69 -15.86
CA ASP A 90 -4.83 7.76 -14.89
C ASP A 90 -5.02 7.21 -13.47
N GLU A 91 -5.76 6.13 -13.33
CA GLU A 91 -5.96 5.46 -12.04
C GLU A 91 -4.63 4.91 -11.52
N LEU A 92 -3.84 4.29 -12.38
CA LEU A 92 -2.53 3.75 -12.02
C LEU A 92 -1.57 4.86 -11.57
N ASP A 93 -1.52 5.96 -12.30
CA ASP A 93 -0.70 7.11 -11.94
C ASP A 93 -1.11 7.68 -10.57
N ALA A 94 -2.42 7.78 -10.31
CA ALA A 94 -2.94 8.26 -9.04
C ALA A 94 -2.57 7.34 -7.88
N VAL A 95 -2.68 6.03 -8.05
CA VAL A 95 -2.29 5.05 -7.02
C VAL A 95 -0.79 5.13 -6.74
N ALA A 96 0.04 5.21 -7.78
CA ALA A 96 1.49 5.29 -7.63
C ALA A 96 1.90 6.55 -6.86
N LYS A 97 1.34 7.69 -7.20
CA LYS A 97 1.64 8.97 -6.53
C LYS A 97 1.14 8.98 -5.09
N ALA A 98 -0.06 8.48 -4.84
CA ALA A 98 -0.61 8.38 -3.48
C ALA A 98 0.23 7.44 -2.59
N ASP A 99 0.88 6.45 -3.19
CA ASP A 99 1.75 5.52 -2.48
C ASP A 99 3.16 6.09 -2.23
N GLY A 100 3.46 7.28 -2.74
CA GLY A 100 4.71 7.99 -2.49
C GLY A 100 5.72 7.91 -3.63
N PHE A 101 5.30 7.50 -4.81
CA PHE A 101 6.18 7.41 -5.99
C PHE A 101 5.94 8.56 -6.97
N SER A 102 6.91 8.79 -7.84
CA SER A 102 6.79 9.85 -8.86
C SER A 102 5.81 9.47 -9.98
N GLY A 103 5.58 8.18 -10.17
CA GLY A 103 4.67 7.66 -11.19
C GLY A 103 4.76 6.14 -11.28
N PRO A 104 4.09 5.54 -12.29
CA PRO A 104 4.01 4.09 -12.41
C PRO A 104 5.37 3.39 -12.57
N LEU A 105 6.31 3.98 -13.29
CA LEU A 105 7.62 3.35 -13.50
C LEU A 105 8.35 3.11 -12.17
N GLU A 106 8.47 4.13 -11.34
CA GLU A 106 9.10 4.02 -10.03
C GLU A 106 8.35 3.05 -9.13
N PHE A 107 7.02 3.08 -9.19
CA PHE A 107 6.16 2.16 -8.46
C PHE A 107 6.48 0.69 -8.81
N PHE A 108 6.53 0.34 -10.08
CA PHE A 108 6.83 -1.03 -10.50
C PHE A 108 8.28 -1.43 -10.19
N GLU A 109 9.23 -0.53 -10.33
CA GLU A 109 10.62 -0.79 -9.97
C GLU A 109 10.76 -1.14 -8.48
N TRP A 110 10.05 -0.40 -7.62
CA TRP A 110 10.04 -0.67 -6.19
C TRP A 110 9.48 -2.06 -5.88
N PHE A 111 8.30 -2.37 -6.42
CA PHE A 111 7.65 -3.64 -6.13
C PHE A 111 8.43 -4.82 -6.71
N GLN A 112 8.98 -4.69 -7.89
CA GLN A 112 9.82 -5.72 -8.49
C GLN A 112 11.07 -5.97 -7.65
N GLY A 113 11.72 -4.93 -7.18
CA GLY A 113 12.93 -5.04 -6.36
C GLY A 113 12.68 -5.65 -4.98
N ASN A 114 11.50 -5.46 -4.42
CA ASN A 114 11.18 -5.90 -3.05
C ASN A 114 10.33 -7.18 -2.99
N HIS A 115 9.57 -7.49 -4.03
CA HIS A 115 8.59 -8.58 -4.01
C HIS A 115 8.64 -9.49 -5.24
N GLY A 116 9.46 -9.16 -6.25
CA GLY A 116 9.53 -9.92 -7.50
C GLY A 116 8.50 -9.47 -8.53
N GLN A 117 8.17 -10.37 -9.46
CA GLN A 117 7.38 -10.03 -10.65
C GLN A 117 5.89 -9.82 -10.38
N SER A 118 5.36 -10.38 -9.30
CA SER A 118 3.95 -10.24 -8.98
C SER A 118 3.73 -10.12 -7.47
N VAL A 119 2.72 -9.36 -7.10
CA VAL A 119 2.33 -9.13 -5.70
C VAL A 119 0.82 -9.26 -5.59
N SER A 120 0.37 -10.09 -4.66
CA SER A 120 -1.02 -10.12 -4.21
C SER A 120 -1.06 -9.63 -2.77
N GLY A 121 -1.91 -8.67 -2.49
CA GLY A 121 -1.95 -8.08 -1.17
C GLY A 121 -3.12 -7.15 -0.96
N TYR A 122 -2.90 -6.13 -0.16
CA TYR A 122 -3.94 -5.19 0.26
C TYR A 122 -3.46 -3.75 0.15
N LEU A 123 -4.35 -2.90 -0.37
CA LEU A 123 -4.21 -1.45 -0.33
C LEU A 123 -4.91 -0.96 0.93
N ILE A 124 -4.14 -0.43 1.87
CA ILE A 124 -4.61 0.03 3.18
C ILE A 124 -4.55 1.54 3.19
N LYS A 125 -5.69 2.18 3.46
CA LYS A 125 -5.79 3.64 3.52
C LYS A 125 -6.18 4.11 4.92
N TRP A 126 -5.75 5.30 5.25
CA TRP A 126 -6.11 5.95 6.52
C TRP A 126 -6.34 7.46 6.38
#